data_df092a11c414c0ccef7aa00ae503cb43
#
_entry.id   df092a11c414c0ccef7aa00ae503cb43
#
_cell.length_a   1.000
_cell.length_b   1.000
_cell.length_c   1.000
_cell.angle_alpha   90.00
_cell.angle_beta   90.00
_cell.angle_gamma   90.00
#
_symmetry.space_group_name_H-M   'P 1'
#
loop_
_entity.id
_entity.type
_entity.pdbx_description
1 polymer ?
#
loop_
_entity_poly.entity_id
_entity_poly.type
_entity_poly.pdbx_seq_one_letter_code
_entity_poly.pdbx_strand_id
1 'polypeptide(L)'
;ISEVPYAMVTVDSLQKENEEQIKKEADWIHDNYGLEVEWLVRIGIASDEIKTLTKEREIGLIIMGMKGAGGLDKIIGSTTVNVSRKVKTPVLVVPHDARYTPIKHITYASDFTYKTSTQLFNPLLELARAFGAKTHILFIRQNHGGKSDQELAGRKSSEIIFEGVDHEYVIIEEPAVNQAISRYLQQHSSELLVMVAHKHTFLERVFSKKHTTAMAYETHVPLLILQDKD
;
A
#
# COMPACT_ATOMS: atom_id res chain seq x y z
N ILE A 1 -23.42 37.20 32.69
CA ILE A 1 -22.38 36.77 31.74
C ILE A 1 -21.83 35.46 32.31
N SER A 2 -22.21 34.35 31.76
CA SER A 2 -21.76 33.01 32.18
C SER A 2 -20.40 32.77 31.52
N GLU A 3 -19.34 32.73 32.31
CA GLU A 3 -18.02 32.29 31.91
C GLU A 3 -18.09 30.78 31.67
N VAL A 4 -18.07 30.36 30.44
CA VAL A 4 -17.83 28.96 30.06
C VAL A 4 -16.35 28.71 30.34
N PRO A 5 -15.99 27.78 31.26
CA PRO A 5 -14.57 27.45 31.47
C PRO A 5 -14.01 26.88 30.19
N TYR A 6 -13.09 27.56 29.54
CA TYR A 6 -12.23 26.98 28.52
C TYR A 6 -11.41 25.88 29.19
N ALA A 7 -11.82 24.64 29.06
CA ALA A 7 -10.98 23.51 29.44
C ALA A 7 -9.73 23.57 28.55
N MET A 8 -8.61 23.98 29.10
CA MET A 8 -7.31 23.90 28.42
C MET A 8 -7.02 22.42 28.17
N VAL A 9 -7.20 21.99 26.91
CA VAL A 9 -6.77 20.67 26.47
C VAL A 9 -5.25 20.68 26.47
N THR A 10 -4.64 20.01 27.42
CA THR A 10 -3.18 19.88 27.52
C THR A 10 -2.70 18.74 26.64
N VAL A 11 -1.44 18.76 26.21
CA VAL A 11 -0.82 17.66 25.45
C VAL A 11 -0.92 16.35 26.23
N ASP A 12 -0.72 16.40 27.55
CA ASP A 12 -0.79 15.23 28.43
C ASP A 12 -2.21 14.63 28.49
N SER A 13 -3.26 15.49 28.50
CA SER A 13 -4.64 15.01 28.52
C SER A 13 -5.00 14.32 27.18
N LEU A 14 -4.55 14.87 26.05
CA LEU A 14 -4.73 14.26 24.74
C LEU A 14 -3.97 12.93 24.62
N GLN A 15 -2.75 12.89 25.12
CA GLN A 15 -1.96 11.66 25.11
C GLN A 15 -2.66 10.56 25.90
N LYS A 16 -3.11 10.85 27.12
CA LYS A 16 -3.80 9.89 27.97
C LYS A 16 -5.10 9.38 27.34
N GLU A 17 -5.90 10.27 26.73
CA GLU A 17 -7.12 9.89 26.04
C GLU A 17 -6.83 8.94 24.86
N ASN A 18 -5.80 9.23 24.07
CA ASN A 18 -5.40 8.37 22.96
C ASN A 18 -4.83 7.02 23.46
N GLU A 19 -4.09 7.00 24.57
CA GLU A 19 -3.62 5.77 25.20
C GLU A 19 -4.77 4.86 25.65
N GLU A 20 -5.82 5.45 26.25
CA GLU A 20 -7.01 4.72 26.66
C GLU A 20 -7.79 4.17 25.46
N GLN A 21 -7.86 4.91 24.34
CA GLN A 21 -8.54 4.46 23.13
C GLN A 21 -7.78 3.32 22.47
N ILE A 22 -6.48 3.47 22.24
CA ILE A 22 -5.70 2.44 21.51
C ILE A 22 -5.56 1.16 22.35
N LYS A 23 -5.54 1.29 23.68
CA LYS A 23 -5.56 0.15 24.58
C LYS A 23 -6.86 -0.66 24.42
N LYS A 24 -8.02 0.00 24.34
CA LYS A 24 -9.31 -0.69 24.10
C LYS A 24 -9.32 -1.44 22.77
N GLU A 25 -8.74 -0.87 21.73
CA GLU A 25 -8.61 -1.54 20.43
C GLU A 25 -7.67 -2.75 20.52
N ALA A 26 -6.55 -2.62 21.23
CA ALA A 26 -5.61 -3.73 21.43
C ALA A 26 -6.26 -4.87 22.22
N ASP A 27 -6.95 -4.55 23.32
CA ASP A 27 -7.68 -5.52 24.14
C ASP A 27 -8.78 -6.22 23.30
N TRP A 28 -9.52 -5.47 22.48
CA TRP A 28 -10.54 -6.02 21.59
C TRP A 28 -9.97 -6.99 20.56
N ILE A 29 -8.82 -6.67 19.95
CA ILE A 29 -8.13 -7.55 18.99
C ILE A 29 -7.69 -8.84 19.69
N HIS A 30 -7.11 -8.69 20.89
CA HIS A 30 -6.68 -9.84 21.70
C HIS A 30 -7.87 -10.77 22.01
N ASP A 31 -8.98 -10.22 22.53
CA ASP A 31 -10.15 -10.98 22.95
C ASP A 31 -10.87 -11.68 21.79
N ASN A 32 -10.88 -11.07 20.60
CA ASN A 32 -11.62 -11.63 19.45
C ASN A 32 -10.76 -12.56 18.58
N TYR A 33 -9.45 -12.35 18.53
CA TYR A 33 -8.54 -13.07 17.61
C TYR A 33 -7.42 -13.83 18.31
N GLY A 34 -7.23 -13.65 19.61
CA GLY A 34 -6.14 -14.30 20.35
C GLY A 34 -4.75 -13.79 19.96
N LEU A 35 -4.67 -12.59 19.39
CA LEU A 35 -3.39 -12.01 18.97
C LEU A 35 -2.78 -11.19 20.10
N GLU A 36 -1.46 -11.32 20.29
CA GLU A 36 -0.72 -10.41 21.17
C GLU A 36 -0.54 -9.06 20.48
N VAL A 37 -1.03 -7.99 21.13
CA VAL A 37 -1.00 -6.64 20.58
C VAL A 37 -0.27 -5.70 21.54
N GLU A 38 0.83 -5.14 21.08
CA GLU A 38 1.46 -4.00 21.74
C GLU A 38 0.87 -2.70 21.19
N TRP A 39 0.62 -1.74 22.04
CA TRP A 39 0.15 -0.43 21.65
C TRP A 39 1.13 0.67 22.08
N LEU A 40 1.14 1.77 21.33
CA LEU A 40 2.06 2.86 21.56
C LEU A 40 1.46 4.17 21.05
N VAL A 41 1.53 5.23 21.86
CA VAL A 41 1.18 6.60 21.47
C VAL A 41 2.46 7.44 21.42
N ARG A 42 2.69 8.11 20.30
CA ARG A 42 3.83 9.02 20.10
C ARG A 42 3.34 10.38 19.62
N ILE A 43 4.03 11.42 20.07
CA ILE A 43 3.76 12.80 19.68
C ILE A 43 4.83 13.20 18.66
N GLY A 44 4.38 13.61 17.46
CA GLY A 44 5.30 14.01 16.40
C GLY A 44 4.67 13.98 15.02
N ILE A 45 5.51 14.07 14.01
CA ILE A 45 5.09 13.89 12.61
C ILE A 45 4.98 12.40 12.35
N ALA A 46 3.76 11.90 12.09
CA ALA A 46 3.46 10.47 11.99
C ALA A 46 4.44 9.70 11.07
N SER A 47 4.82 10.27 9.92
CA SER A 47 5.77 9.60 9.01
C SER A 47 7.20 9.50 9.58
N ASP A 48 7.60 10.39 10.47
CA ASP A 48 8.91 10.36 11.09
C ASP A 48 8.92 9.40 12.27
N GLU A 49 7.85 9.40 13.08
CA GLU A 49 7.68 8.47 14.18
C GLU A 49 7.59 7.01 13.70
N ILE A 50 6.83 6.75 12.62
CA ILE A 50 6.76 5.42 12.00
C ILE A 50 8.13 5.00 11.48
N LYS A 51 8.87 5.90 10.79
CA LYS A 51 10.23 5.61 10.33
C LYS A 51 11.18 5.28 11.49
N THR A 52 11.06 6.00 12.60
CA THR A 52 11.86 5.76 13.80
C THR A 52 11.52 4.39 14.37
N LEU A 53 10.24 4.07 14.51
CA LEU A 53 9.75 2.79 15.02
C LEU A 53 10.26 1.61 14.18
N THR A 54 10.28 1.73 12.83
CA THR A 54 10.81 0.67 11.94
C THR A 54 12.33 0.47 12.05
N LYS A 55 13.05 1.38 12.71
CA LYS A 55 14.48 1.21 13.03
C LYS A 55 14.70 0.62 14.42
N GLU A 56 13.80 0.91 15.35
CA GLU A 56 13.85 0.43 16.73
C GLU A 56 13.37 -1.02 16.85
N ARG A 57 12.50 -1.46 15.93
CA ARG A 57 11.86 -2.78 15.95
C ARG A 57 11.90 -3.44 14.58
N GLU A 58 11.90 -4.75 14.55
CA GLU A 58 11.77 -5.55 13.33
C GLU A 58 10.31 -5.58 12.89
N ILE A 59 9.93 -4.66 12.00
CA ILE A 59 8.59 -4.54 11.45
C ILE A 59 8.56 -5.16 10.05
N GLY A 60 7.81 -6.25 9.89
CA GLY A 60 7.66 -6.94 8.60
C GLY A 60 6.68 -6.27 7.64
N LEU A 61 5.63 -5.60 8.18
CA LEU A 61 4.58 -4.95 7.39
C LEU A 61 4.01 -3.76 8.16
N ILE A 62 3.75 -2.66 7.46
CA ILE A 62 3.02 -1.51 7.99
C ILE A 62 1.62 -1.52 7.36
N ILE A 63 0.56 -1.46 8.16
CA ILE A 63 -0.82 -1.36 7.68
C ILE A 63 -1.35 0.04 8.00
N MET A 64 -1.88 0.72 6.99
CA MET A 64 -2.41 2.08 7.12
C MET A 64 -3.76 2.23 6.42
N GLY A 65 -4.68 2.97 7.03
CA GLY A 65 -5.91 3.38 6.35
C GLY A 65 -5.67 4.48 5.31
N MET A 66 -6.50 4.53 4.28
CA MET A 66 -6.45 5.58 3.25
C MET A 66 -6.98 6.93 3.74
N LYS A 67 -7.81 6.97 4.76
CA LYS A 67 -8.49 8.18 5.22
C LYS A 67 -7.51 9.18 5.83
N GLY A 68 -7.36 10.32 5.16
CA GLY A 68 -6.67 11.49 5.73
C GLY A 68 -7.67 12.46 6.35
N ALA A 69 -7.20 13.37 7.20
CA ALA A 69 -8.00 14.37 7.90
C ALA A 69 -8.81 15.33 6.98
N GLY A 70 -8.71 15.21 5.66
CA GLY A 70 -9.36 16.04 4.66
C GLY A 70 -10.65 15.49 4.05
N GLY A 71 -11.17 14.35 4.49
CA GLY A 71 -12.51 13.85 4.12
C GLY A 71 -12.75 13.44 2.66
N LEU A 72 -11.73 13.39 1.82
CA LEU A 72 -11.85 12.86 0.45
C LEU A 72 -11.54 11.36 0.50
N ASP A 73 -12.58 10.55 0.49
CA ASP A 73 -12.55 9.10 0.78
C ASP A 73 -11.77 8.24 -0.24
N LYS A 74 -11.24 8.84 -1.30
CA LYS A 74 -10.69 8.12 -2.46
C LYS A 74 -9.24 8.47 -2.81
N ILE A 75 -8.53 9.22 -1.96
CA ILE A 75 -7.15 9.66 -2.20
C ILE A 75 -6.25 9.09 -1.11
N ILE A 76 -5.14 8.47 -1.51
CA ILE A 76 -4.10 8.06 -0.56
C ILE A 76 -3.61 9.31 0.18
N GLY A 77 -3.74 9.30 1.51
CA GLY A 77 -3.39 10.42 2.36
C GLY A 77 -1.91 10.80 2.27
N SER A 78 -1.59 12.07 2.47
CA SER A 78 -0.21 12.58 2.47
C SER A 78 0.68 11.83 3.46
N THR A 79 0.15 11.41 4.61
CA THR A 79 0.87 10.61 5.60
C THR A 79 1.31 9.27 5.01
N THR A 80 0.41 8.54 4.33
CA THR A 80 0.72 7.24 3.69
C THR A 80 1.78 7.39 2.61
N VAL A 81 1.67 8.41 1.75
CA VAL A 81 2.68 8.73 0.74
C VAL A 81 4.03 9.06 1.39
N ASN A 82 4.04 9.84 2.46
CA ASN A 82 5.26 10.19 3.17
C ASN A 82 5.89 8.99 3.88
N VAL A 83 5.09 8.13 4.51
CA VAL A 83 5.58 6.87 5.10
C VAL A 83 6.21 6.01 4.02
N SER A 84 5.49 5.71 2.93
CA SER A 84 6.01 4.88 1.85
C SER A 84 7.31 5.41 1.22
N ARG A 85 7.56 6.73 1.29
CA ARG A 85 8.82 7.32 0.86
C ARG A 85 9.97 7.20 1.87
N LYS A 86 9.66 7.09 3.15
CA LYS A 86 10.66 7.14 4.24
C LYS A 86 11.09 5.78 4.78
N VAL A 87 10.25 4.75 4.66
CA VAL A 87 10.51 3.41 5.20
C VAL A 87 10.99 2.44 4.12
N LYS A 88 11.69 1.37 4.52
CA LYS A 88 12.01 0.21 3.66
C LYS A 88 10.98 -0.92 3.83
N THR A 89 10.26 -0.91 4.92
CA THR A 89 9.21 -1.89 5.25
C THR A 89 8.06 -1.78 4.25
N PRO A 90 7.51 -2.88 3.75
CA PRO A 90 6.31 -2.89 2.92
C PRO A 90 5.14 -2.18 3.61
N VAL A 91 4.32 -1.47 2.83
CA VAL A 91 3.16 -0.73 3.35
C VAL A 91 1.89 -1.22 2.68
N LEU A 92 0.97 -1.78 3.46
CA LEU A 92 -0.38 -2.13 3.02
C LEU A 92 -1.33 -0.97 3.31
N VAL A 93 -1.87 -0.39 2.27
CA VAL A 93 -2.83 0.72 2.34
C VAL A 93 -4.24 0.17 2.17
N VAL A 94 -5.08 0.34 3.17
CA VAL A 94 -6.44 -0.20 3.21
C VAL A 94 -7.45 0.92 2.97
N PRO A 95 -8.28 0.85 1.90
CA PRO A 95 -9.38 1.79 1.68
C PRO A 95 -10.38 1.76 2.82
N HIS A 96 -11.02 2.91 3.10
CA HIS A 96 -11.98 3.04 4.20
C HIS A 96 -13.18 2.08 4.08
N ASP A 97 -13.62 1.83 2.86
CA ASP A 97 -14.76 0.98 2.52
C ASP A 97 -14.36 -0.44 2.12
N ALA A 98 -13.08 -0.78 2.20
CA ALA A 98 -12.62 -2.14 1.94
C ALA A 98 -13.27 -3.12 2.92
N ARG A 99 -13.76 -4.22 2.39
CA ARG A 99 -14.25 -5.36 3.15
C ARG A 99 -13.28 -6.52 2.97
N TYR A 100 -13.00 -7.21 4.06
CA TYR A 100 -12.18 -8.41 3.96
C TYR A 100 -12.88 -9.45 3.10
N THR A 101 -12.17 -9.92 2.08
CA THR A 101 -12.50 -11.10 1.30
C THR A 101 -11.24 -11.97 1.20
N PRO A 102 -11.36 -13.31 1.17
CA PRO A 102 -10.20 -14.17 0.94
C PRO A 102 -9.49 -13.78 -0.36
N ILE A 103 -8.19 -13.58 -0.29
CA ILE A 103 -7.39 -13.17 -1.44
C ILE A 103 -7.25 -14.35 -2.40
N LYS A 104 -7.91 -14.27 -3.57
CA LYS A 104 -7.84 -15.26 -4.64
C LYS A 104 -7.03 -14.76 -5.83
N HIS A 105 -7.08 -13.46 -6.09
CA HIS A 105 -6.41 -12.81 -7.19
C HIS A 105 -5.62 -11.60 -6.69
N ILE A 106 -4.33 -11.60 -6.99
CA ILE A 106 -3.42 -10.49 -6.71
C ILE A 106 -3.05 -9.87 -8.05
N THR A 107 -3.23 -8.56 -8.20
CA THR A 107 -2.72 -7.83 -9.37
C THR A 107 -1.41 -7.15 -9.00
N TYR A 108 -0.30 -7.57 -9.61
CA TYR A 108 0.97 -6.87 -9.51
C TYR A 108 1.16 -5.99 -10.73
N ALA A 109 1.00 -4.66 -10.57
CA ALA A 109 1.25 -3.70 -11.63
C ALA A 109 2.75 -3.42 -11.75
N SER A 110 3.35 -3.88 -12.85
CA SER A 110 4.78 -3.80 -13.13
C SER A 110 5.07 -2.85 -14.28
N ASP A 111 6.15 -2.09 -14.19
CA ASP A 111 6.72 -1.34 -15.32
C ASP A 111 7.95 -2.03 -15.93
N PHE A 112 8.32 -3.21 -15.42
CA PHE A 112 9.49 -3.99 -15.83
C PHE A 112 10.83 -3.22 -15.83
N THR A 113 10.94 -2.15 -15.05
CA THR A 113 12.16 -1.32 -15.04
C THR A 113 13.29 -1.89 -14.17
N TYR A 114 13.09 -3.09 -13.60
CA TYR A 114 13.92 -3.52 -12.47
C TYR A 114 15.01 -4.51 -12.79
N LYS A 115 16.17 -4.22 -12.24
CA LYS A 115 17.19 -5.20 -11.84
C LYS A 115 16.99 -5.53 -10.35
N THR A 116 15.82 -6.00 -9.95
CA THR A 116 15.46 -6.05 -8.53
C THR A 116 15.88 -7.34 -7.87
N SER A 117 16.27 -7.25 -6.61
CA SER A 117 16.43 -8.40 -5.73
C SER A 117 15.12 -9.18 -5.60
N THR A 118 15.13 -10.50 -5.76
CA THR A 118 13.97 -11.37 -5.53
C THR A 118 13.37 -11.18 -4.14
N GLN A 119 14.19 -10.80 -3.15
CA GLN A 119 13.78 -10.55 -1.76
C GLN A 119 12.74 -9.43 -1.63
N LEU A 120 12.74 -8.45 -2.54
CA LEU A 120 11.72 -7.40 -2.54
C LEU A 120 10.31 -7.96 -2.64
N PHE A 121 10.14 -9.06 -3.36
CA PHE A 121 8.84 -9.67 -3.62
C PHE A 121 8.40 -10.67 -2.55
N ASN A 122 9.24 -10.98 -1.55
CA ASN A 122 8.89 -11.92 -0.50
C ASN A 122 7.51 -11.66 0.14
N PRO A 123 7.12 -10.42 0.51
CA PRO A 123 5.82 -10.16 1.09
C PRO A 123 4.65 -10.52 0.16
N LEU A 124 4.79 -10.26 -1.15
CA LEU A 124 3.81 -10.64 -2.15
C LEU A 124 3.76 -12.18 -2.30
N LEU A 125 4.91 -12.82 -2.42
CA LEU A 125 5.00 -14.27 -2.61
C LEU A 125 4.49 -15.05 -1.40
N GLU A 126 4.75 -14.55 -0.19
CA GLU A 126 4.22 -15.12 1.06
C GLU A 126 2.69 -15.03 1.11
N LEU A 127 2.12 -13.87 0.78
CA LEU A 127 0.67 -13.70 0.69
C LEU A 127 0.07 -14.62 -0.39
N ALA A 128 0.66 -14.66 -1.58
CA ALA A 128 0.17 -15.51 -2.66
C ALA A 128 0.16 -17.00 -2.25
N ARG A 129 1.22 -17.47 -1.59
CA ARG A 129 1.30 -18.86 -1.08
C ARG A 129 0.33 -19.12 0.07
N ALA A 130 0.25 -18.21 1.03
CA ALA A 130 -0.61 -18.36 2.21
C ALA A 130 -2.10 -18.46 1.84
N PHE A 131 -2.52 -17.71 0.82
CA PHE A 131 -3.90 -17.72 0.34
C PHE A 131 -4.14 -18.65 -0.85
N GLY A 132 -3.11 -19.26 -1.45
CA GLY A 132 -3.22 -20.00 -2.71
C GLY A 132 -3.71 -19.08 -3.84
N ALA A 133 -3.33 -17.82 -3.82
CA ALA A 133 -3.81 -16.81 -4.74
C ALA A 133 -3.07 -16.82 -6.07
N LYS A 134 -3.80 -16.61 -7.16
CA LYS A 134 -3.21 -16.40 -8.49
C LYS A 134 -2.73 -14.94 -8.64
N THR A 135 -1.50 -14.75 -9.11
CA THR A 135 -0.92 -13.43 -9.33
C THR A 135 -0.99 -13.04 -10.81
N HIS A 136 -1.67 -11.95 -11.11
CA HIS A 136 -1.69 -11.33 -12.43
C HIS A 136 -0.58 -10.29 -12.52
N ILE A 137 0.45 -10.56 -13.30
CA ILE A 137 1.55 -9.62 -13.56
C ILE A 137 1.12 -8.71 -14.69
N LEU A 138 0.60 -7.53 -14.31
CA LEU A 138 0.01 -6.57 -15.22
C LEU A 138 1.07 -5.58 -15.71
N PHE A 139 1.34 -5.59 -17.02
CA PHE A 139 2.20 -4.62 -17.68
C PHE A 139 1.38 -3.72 -18.60
N ILE A 140 1.56 -2.41 -18.50
CA ILE A 140 0.85 -1.44 -19.32
C ILE A 140 1.82 -0.81 -20.31
N ARG A 141 1.62 -1.11 -21.58
CA ARG A 141 2.39 -0.56 -22.67
C ARG A 141 1.77 0.76 -23.12
N GLN A 142 2.52 1.86 -22.94
CA GLN A 142 2.04 3.20 -23.27
C GLN A 142 2.18 3.58 -24.74
N ASN A 143 3.06 2.90 -25.49
CA ASN A 143 3.32 3.18 -26.90
C ASN A 143 2.97 1.96 -27.75
N HIS A 144 2.36 2.16 -28.91
CA HIS A 144 2.01 1.12 -29.90
C HIS A 144 3.24 0.57 -30.68
N GLY A 145 4.41 0.56 -30.06
CA GLY A 145 5.62 -0.07 -30.60
C GLY A 145 5.70 -1.53 -30.15
N GLY A 146 6.30 -2.42 -30.93
CA GLY A 146 6.48 -3.84 -30.58
C GLY A 146 7.12 -4.08 -29.22
N LYS A 147 7.30 -5.34 -28.82
CA LYS A 147 7.91 -5.72 -27.54
C LYS A 147 9.25 -5.01 -27.36
N SER A 148 9.40 -4.25 -26.30
CA SER A 148 10.66 -3.62 -25.96
C SER A 148 11.62 -4.63 -25.32
N ASP A 149 12.94 -4.42 -25.44
CA ASP A 149 13.94 -5.23 -24.74
C ASP A 149 13.70 -5.24 -23.22
N GLN A 150 13.18 -4.13 -22.70
CA GLN A 150 12.78 -3.99 -21.30
C GLN A 150 11.64 -4.95 -20.93
N GLU A 151 10.62 -5.08 -21.76
CA GLU A 151 9.49 -6.01 -21.55
C GLU A 151 9.99 -7.46 -21.54
N LEU A 152 10.86 -7.83 -22.48
CA LEU A 152 11.42 -9.17 -22.55
C LEU A 152 12.30 -9.50 -21.34
N ALA A 153 13.15 -8.56 -20.93
CA ALA A 153 14.01 -8.71 -19.75
C ALA A 153 13.19 -8.79 -18.46
N GLY A 154 12.19 -7.93 -18.32
CA GLY A 154 11.29 -7.90 -17.17
C GLY A 154 10.48 -9.19 -17.04
N ARG A 155 9.98 -9.73 -18.14
CA ARG A 155 9.26 -11.00 -18.16
C ARG A 155 10.13 -12.17 -17.69
N LYS A 156 11.38 -12.27 -18.21
CA LYS A 156 12.33 -13.30 -17.75
C LYS A 156 12.64 -13.19 -16.27
N SER A 157 12.85 -11.97 -15.76
CA SER A 157 13.09 -11.74 -14.33
C SER A 157 11.88 -12.14 -13.49
N SER A 158 10.67 -11.84 -13.96
CA SER A 158 9.44 -12.20 -13.27
C SER A 158 9.23 -13.72 -13.23
N GLU A 159 9.58 -14.47 -14.29
CA GLU A 159 9.51 -15.94 -14.28
C GLU A 159 10.35 -16.54 -13.14
N ILE A 160 11.53 -15.97 -12.87
CA ILE A 160 12.40 -16.39 -11.76
C ILE A 160 11.80 -15.99 -10.41
N ILE A 161 11.29 -14.75 -10.30
CA ILE A 161 10.73 -14.22 -9.06
C ILE A 161 9.49 -14.99 -8.62
N PHE A 162 8.58 -15.29 -9.56
CA PHE A 162 7.30 -15.94 -9.29
C PHE A 162 7.35 -17.47 -9.42
N GLU A 163 8.54 -18.05 -9.47
CA GLU A 163 8.71 -19.52 -9.48
C GLU A 163 8.00 -20.15 -8.27
N GLY A 164 7.17 -21.15 -8.51
CA GLY A 164 6.41 -21.85 -7.46
C GLY A 164 5.18 -21.10 -6.93
N VAL A 165 4.76 -20.02 -7.61
CA VAL A 165 3.50 -19.31 -7.36
C VAL A 165 2.67 -19.30 -8.64
N ASP A 166 1.36 -19.57 -8.54
CA ASP A 166 0.46 -19.48 -9.70
C ASP A 166 0.42 -18.03 -10.21
N HIS A 167 0.81 -17.82 -11.45
CA HIS A 167 0.85 -16.49 -12.04
C HIS A 167 0.59 -16.49 -13.53
N GLU A 168 0.14 -15.35 -14.04
CA GLU A 168 0.00 -15.10 -15.47
C GLU A 168 0.41 -13.68 -15.86
N TYR A 169 0.83 -13.50 -17.11
CA TYR A 169 1.19 -12.20 -17.65
C TYR A 169 0.02 -11.58 -18.38
N VAL A 170 -0.30 -10.35 -18.03
CA VAL A 170 -1.33 -9.54 -18.68
C VAL A 170 -0.69 -8.29 -19.25
N ILE A 171 -0.87 -8.06 -20.56
CA ILE A 171 -0.34 -6.88 -21.24
C ILE A 171 -1.52 -6.08 -21.77
N ILE A 172 -1.59 -4.81 -21.38
CA ILE A 172 -2.60 -3.86 -21.84
C ILE A 172 -1.91 -2.70 -22.56
N GLU A 173 -2.41 -2.34 -23.74
CA GLU A 173 -1.96 -1.16 -24.48
C GLU A 173 -2.89 0.01 -24.15
N GLU A 174 -2.37 0.95 -23.36
CA GLU A 174 -3.14 2.12 -22.90
C GLU A 174 -2.16 3.25 -22.58
N PRO A 175 -2.38 4.48 -23.10
CA PRO A 175 -1.51 5.62 -22.80
C PRO A 175 -1.60 6.07 -21.33
N ALA A 176 -2.73 5.84 -20.68
CA ALA A 176 -2.98 6.25 -19.29
C ALA A 176 -2.91 5.06 -18.32
N VAL A 177 -1.74 4.86 -17.70
CA VAL A 177 -1.45 3.74 -16.79
C VAL A 177 -2.52 3.58 -15.69
N ASN A 178 -2.91 4.70 -15.04
CA ASN A 178 -3.86 4.66 -13.93
C ASN A 178 -5.25 4.18 -14.38
N GLN A 179 -5.70 4.59 -15.56
CA GLN A 179 -6.99 4.17 -16.12
C GLN A 179 -6.96 2.69 -16.47
N ALA A 180 -5.85 2.21 -17.03
CA ALA A 180 -5.67 0.80 -17.35
C ALA A 180 -5.73 -0.07 -16.09
N ILE A 181 -5.01 0.33 -15.02
CA ILE A 181 -5.03 -0.39 -13.74
C ILE A 181 -6.44 -0.39 -13.16
N SER A 182 -7.09 0.77 -13.03
CA SER A 182 -8.44 0.87 -12.47
C SER A 182 -9.46 0.02 -13.24
N ARG A 183 -9.42 0.08 -14.57
CA ARG A 183 -10.29 -0.74 -15.44
C ARG A 183 -10.02 -2.24 -15.23
N TYR A 184 -8.75 -2.62 -15.17
CA TYR A 184 -8.37 -4.01 -14.96
C TYR A 184 -8.90 -4.55 -13.63
N LEU A 185 -8.71 -3.81 -12.54
CA LEU A 185 -9.19 -4.19 -11.21
C LEU A 185 -10.72 -4.33 -11.15
N GLN A 186 -11.45 -3.47 -11.84
CA GLN A 186 -12.92 -3.55 -11.93
C GLN A 186 -13.40 -4.78 -12.70
N GLN A 187 -12.65 -5.22 -13.71
CA GLN A 187 -13.02 -6.34 -14.58
C GLN A 187 -12.58 -7.71 -14.06
N HIS A 188 -11.58 -7.78 -13.21
CA HIS A 188 -10.90 -9.03 -12.83
C HIS A 188 -10.94 -9.35 -11.32
N SER A 189 -11.85 -8.74 -10.56
CA SER A 189 -12.12 -9.07 -9.14
C SER A 189 -10.85 -9.28 -8.29
N SER A 190 -9.84 -8.42 -8.46
CA SER A 190 -8.62 -8.50 -7.65
C SER A 190 -8.86 -8.06 -6.22
N GLU A 191 -8.41 -8.83 -5.23
CA GLU A 191 -8.53 -8.52 -3.82
C GLU A 191 -7.31 -7.78 -3.25
N LEU A 192 -6.20 -7.75 -4.00
CA LEU A 192 -4.99 -7.03 -3.63
C LEU A 192 -4.30 -6.47 -4.87
N LEU A 193 -3.99 -5.18 -4.85
CA LEU A 193 -3.08 -4.58 -5.81
C LEU A 193 -1.69 -4.48 -5.19
N VAL A 194 -0.66 -4.81 -5.95
CA VAL A 194 0.74 -4.68 -5.54
C VAL A 194 1.48 -3.77 -6.51
N MET A 195 2.27 -2.86 -5.97
CA MET A 195 3.12 -1.94 -6.73
C MET A 195 4.47 -1.82 -6.07
N VAL A 196 5.52 -1.58 -6.86
CA VAL A 196 6.85 -1.29 -6.35
C VAL A 196 7.13 0.21 -6.38
N ALA A 197 7.56 0.73 -5.24
CA ALA A 197 7.99 2.13 -5.10
C ALA A 197 9.46 2.26 -5.44
N HIS A 198 9.75 2.79 -6.65
CA HIS A 198 11.10 3.20 -7.00
C HIS A 198 11.39 4.64 -6.58
N LYS A 199 12.68 4.96 -6.42
CA LYS A 199 13.13 6.35 -6.29
C LYS A 199 12.64 7.13 -7.51
N HIS A 200 11.57 7.90 -7.37
CA HIS A 200 11.12 8.99 -8.25
C HIS A 200 10.13 8.72 -9.41
N THR A 201 9.60 7.54 -9.71
CA THR A 201 8.84 7.47 -10.96
C THR A 201 7.46 6.81 -10.94
N PHE A 202 7.27 5.63 -10.38
CA PHE A 202 6.01 4.92 -10.60
C PHE A 202 4.88 5.37 -9.66
N LEU A 203 5.14 5.39 -8.35
CA LEU A 203 4.13 5.90 -7.39
C LEU A 203 3.78 7.37 -7.64
N GLU A 204 4.76 8.20 -8.06
CA GLU A 204 4.50 9.60 -8.39
C GLU A 204 3.61 9.75 -9.62
N ARG A 205 3.74 8.89 -10.62
CA ARG A 205 2.85 8.87 -11.79
C ARG A 205 1.44 8.42 -11.42
N VAL A 206 1.32 7.43 -10.54
CA VAL A 206 0.02 6.90 -10.11
C VAL A 206 -0.68 7.83 -9.13
N PHE A 207 0.09 8.55 -8.27
CA PHE A 207 -0.45 9.39 -7.21
C PHE A 207 -0.21 10.90 -7.39
N SER A 208 0.35 11.35 -8.53
CA SER A 208 0.68 12.76 -8.72
C SER A 208 -0.55 13.61 -8.95
N LYS A 209 -0.67 14.69 -8.16
CA LYS A 209 -1.70 15.74 -8.28
C LYS A 209 -1.60 16.60 -9.56
N LYS A 210 -0.63 16.36 -10.46
CA LYS A 210 -0.31 17.27 -11.56
C LYS A 210 -1.15 17.10 -12.83
N HIS A 211 -1.99 16.10 -12.93
CA HIS A 211 -2.95 16.00 -14.01
C HIS A 211 -4.32 16.42 -13.51
N THR A 212 -4.82 17.52 -14.01
CA THR A 212 -6.03 18.27 -13.74
C THR A 212 -7.36 17.50 -13.93
N THR A 213 -7.30 16.23 -14.09
CA THR A 213 -8.41 15.31 -13.86
C THR A 213 -7.90 14.35 -12.80
N ALA A 214 -8.11 14.72 -11.54
CA ALA A 214 -7.84 13.89 -10.38
C ALA A 214 -8.62 12.58 -10.52
N MET A 215 -8.13 11.65 -11.29
CA MET A 215 -8.41 10.24 -11.02
C MET A 215 -7.56 9.88 -9.79
N ALA A 216 -8.03 10.38 -8.64
CA ALA A 216 -7.77 9.72 -7.41
C ALA A 216 -7.88 8.22 -7.70
N TYR A 217 -6.92 7.46 -7.24
CA TYR A 217 -6.96 6.01 -7.35
C TYR A 217 -8.21 5.52 -6.61
N GLU A 218 -9.34 5.50 -7.33
CA GLU A 218 -10.64 5.06 -6.85
C GLU A 218 -10.66 3.54 -6.85
N THR A 219 -10.02 2.94 -5.88
CA THR A 219 -10.12 1.51 -5.70
C THR A 219 -10.62 1.18 -4.32
N HIS A 220 -11.50 0.20 -4.25
CA HIS A 220 -11.90 -0.48 -3.01
C HIS A 220 -10.91 -1.61 -2.67
N VAL A 221 -9.88 -1.81 -3.52
CA VAL A 221 -8.90 -2.86 -3.39
C VAL A 221 -7.72 -2.36 -2.54
N PRO A 222 -7.31 -3.06 -1.48
CA PRO A 222 -6.09 -2.77 -0.75
C PRO A 222 -4.85 -2.72 -1.65
N LEU A 223 -3.92 -1.82 -1.34
CA LEU A 223 -2.68 -1.63 -2.08
C LEU A 223 -1.47 -1.99 -1.23
N LEU A 224 -0.71 -2.99 -1.62
CA LEU A 224 0.60 -3.31 -1.05
C LEU A 224 1.69 -2.58 -1.83
N ILE A 225 2.43 -1.72 -1.13
CA ILE A 225 3.56 -0.98 -1.68
C ILE A 225 4.86 -1.65 -1.22
N LEU A 226 5.58 -2.25 -2.15
CA LEU A 226 6.91 -2.79 -1.94
C LEU A 226 7.95 -1.68 -2.12
N GLN A 227 8.99 -1.65 -1.28
CA GLN A 227 9.95 -0.54 -1.23
C GLN A 227 11.28 -0.93 -1.86
N ASP A 228 11.55 -0.46 -3.08
CA ASP A 228 12.85 -0.61 -3.74
C ASP A 228 13.74 0.60 -3.41
N LYS A 229 14.53 0.47 -2.38
CA LYS A 229 15.38 1.54 -1.83
C LYS A 229 16.84 1.11 -1.71
N ASP A 230 17.38 0.56 -2.80
CA ASP A 230 18.81 0.41 -2.93
C ASP A 230 19.54 1.76 -3.19
#